data_9936257c424147708ce944c6c6ef1e1b
#
_entry.id   9936257c424147708ce944c6c6ef1e1b
#
_cell.length_a   1.000
_cell.length_b   1.000
_cell.length_c   1.000
_cell.angle_alpha   90.00
_cell.angle_beta   90.00
_cell.angle_gamma   90.00
#
_symmetry.space_group_name_H-M   'P 1'
#
loop_
_entity.id
_entity.type
_entity.pdbx_description
1 polymer ?
#
loop_
_entity_poly.entity_id
_entity_poly.type
_entity_poly.pdbx_seq_one_letter_code
_entity_poly.pdbx_strand_id
1 'polypeptide(L)'
;SLVGSEMCIRDRLSQTEKDMVDMVCDNFDDVIVIYNGANQFELGFTDEYPQIKSVVWCPGTGNVGFNALGKVFSGEVNPSGKTPDTFIYDMTTAPWWNNGEKIEYTNLADMAVEGMNAGSPQVYAPAFTNYVEGIYVGYKYYETAAQEGFIDYDKTVQYPFGYGLSYTEFEQKMGELEEKDGQISVDVEVTNTGDVAGKDVVEVYYNPPYTNGGIEKASANLIEFAKTDLLQPGDSQTVTVTFDVEDMASYDENDAEAYVLEKGDYVISINRDSHTVLDQKTYTVDDTVVYAGENKRASDDTAAVNVFEDAKGDITYLSRADHFANYEEATAAPASAELGEPYVSEYHLNSNFDKTTYLNDEDVMPTTGADNGLTLADMRDADYDDPRWEKLLDQLTVDEMANMIAMAGYQTAAMDSVGKVATLDFDGPAAINNNFTGVGSIGFPIEVVIASTWNKELAQTWGECMGKISQEMGAEGWYAPGMNTHRTAFGARNYEYFSEDGVLAGNMGANAVEGARKYGVYSYIKHFALYEGLSLIHISEPTR
;
A
#
# COMPACT_ATOMS: atom_id res chain seq x y z
N SER A 1 -13.60 9.86 -22.70
CA SER A 1 -13.25 9.01 -21.58
C SER A 1 -13.57 7.58 -21.92
N LEU A 2 -12.58 6.80 -22.19
CA LEU A 2 -12.70 5.35 -22.24
C LEU A 2 -12.67 4.83 -20.81
N VAL A 3 -13.77 4.95 -20.11
CA VAL A 3 -14.00 4.31 -18.83
C VAL A 3 -14.72 3.00 -19.15
N GLY A 4 -13.96 1.95 -19.28
CA GLY A 4 -14.50 0.60 -19.48
C GLY A 4 -13.58 -0.40 -18.82
N SER A 5 -14.06 -1.59 -18.64
CA SER A 5 -13.35 -2.77 -18.12
C SER A 5 -11.98 -3.06 -18.75
N GLU A 6 -11.64 -2.36 -19.81
CA GLU A 6 -10.35 -2.44 -20.49
C GLU A 6 -9.23 -1.63 -19.80
N MET A 7 -9.53 -0.71 -18.89
CA MET A 7 -8.51 0.10 -18.20
C MET A 7 -7.62 -0.73 -17.25
N CYS A 8 -8.11 -1.84 -16.79
CA CYS A 8 -7.36 -2.70 -15.87
C CYS A 8 -6.44 -3.72 -16.56
N ILE A 9 -6.46 -3.79 -17.90
CA ILE A 9 -5.72 -4.81 -18.68
C ILE A 9 -4.66 -4.18 -19.58
N ARG A 10 -4.59 -2.83 -19.65
CA ARG A 10 -3.71 -2.15 -20.60
C ARG A 10 -2.50 -1.54 -19.90
N ASP A 11 -1.36 -2.10 -20.23
CA ASP A 11 -0.03 -1.60 -19.93
C ASP A 11 0.44 -0.55 -20.94
N ARG A 12 -0.17 -0.52 -22.15
CA ARG A 12 0.27 0.30 -23.28
C ARG A 12 -0.90 0.77 -24.15
N LEU A 13 -0.61 1.74 -25.03
CA LEU A 13 -1.59 2.26 -25.99
C LEU A 13 -2.06 1.18 -26.96
N SER A 14 -3.38 1.14 -27.18
CA SER A 14 -3.98 0.41 -28.30
C SER A 14 -3.61 1.06 -29.64
N GLN A 15 -3.82 0.34 -30.74
CA GLN A 15 -3.58 0.92 -32.06
C GLN A 15 -4.41 2.18 -32.33
N THR A 16 -5.67 2.20 -31.89
CA THR A 16 -6.55 3.37 -32.05
C THR A 16 -6.02 4.59 -31.28
N GLU A 17 -5.48 4.38 -30.08
CA GLU A 17 -4.86 5.45 -29.28
C GLU A 17 -3.56 5.94 -29.92
N LYS A 18 -2.73 5.04 -30.45
CA LYS A 18 -1.54 5.41 -31.23
C LYS A 18 -1.90 6.26 -32.43
N ASP A 19 -2.89 5.82 -33.23
CA ASP A 19 -3.40 6.57 -34.38
C ASP A 19 -3.91 7.96 -33.98
N MET A 20 -4.52 8.08 -32.78
CA MET A 20 -4.95 9.38 -32.24
C MET A 20 -3.75 10.26 -31.85
N VAL A 21 -2.73 9.70 -31.18
CA VAL A 21 -1.50 10.44 -30.84
C VAL A 21 -0.80 10.92 -32.10
N ASP A 22 -0.63 10.06 -33.11
CA ASP A 22 -0.09 10.41 -34.41
C ASP A 22 -0.84 11.60 -35.02
N MET A 23 -2.17 11.50 -35.10
CA MET A 23 -2.99 12.56 -35.68
C MET A 23 -2.87 13.88 -34.89
N VAL A 24 -2.81 13.83 -33.57
CA VAL A 24 -2.66 15.05 -32.74
C VAL A 24 -1.28 15.66 -32.97
N CYS A 25 -0.21 14.87 -32.92
CA CYS A 25 1.16 15.34 -33.09
C CYS A 25 1.44 15.83 -34.53
N ASP A 26 0.74 15.31 -35.53
CA ASP A 26 0.81 15.81 -36.91
C ASP A 26 0.17 17.20 -37.11
N ASN A 27 -0.73 17.61 -36.20
CA ASN A 27 -1.52 18.84 -36.34
C ASN A 27 -1.19 19.92 -35.31
N PHE A 28 -0.45 19.59 -34.23
CA PHE A 28 -0.11 20.51 -33.15
C PHE A 28 1.37 20.41 -32.77
N ASP A 29 2.01 21.55 -32.57
CA ASP A 29 3.42 21.64 -32.20
C ASP A 29 3.67 21.48 -30.69
N ASP A 30 2.67 21.78 -29.85
CA ASP A 30 2.73 21.68 -28.41
C ASP A 30 1.57 20.82 -27.89
N VAL A 31 1.92 19.65 -27.37
CA VAL A 31 0.96 18.65 -26.88
C VAL A 31 1.25 18.35 -25.40
N ILE A 32 0.20 18.28 -24.60
CA ILE A 32 0.26 17.79 -23.21
C ILE A 32 -0.52 16.48 -23.15
N VAL A 33 0.12 15.44 -22.67
CA VAL A 33 -0.52 14.16 -22.38
C VAL A 33 -1.06 14.18 -20.96
N ILE A 34 -2.34 13.87 -20.78
CA ILE A 34 -2.95 13.65 -19.46
C ILE A 34 -3.29 12.18 -19.35
N TYR A 35 -2.56 11.48 -18.49
CA TYR A 35 -2.87 10.09 -18.17
C TYR A 35 -3.80 10.04 -16.96
N ASN A 36 -5.04 9.56 -17.16
CA ASN A 36 -6.09 9.51 -16.12
C ASN A 36 -6.33 8.08 -15.59
N GLY A 37 -5.37 7.18 -15.72
CA GLY A 37 -5.39 5.86 -15.08
C GLY A 37 -4.85 5.92 -13.65
N ALA A 38 -5.22 4.95 -12.84
CA ALA A 38 -4.74 4.86 -11.45
C ALA A 38 -3.48 4.00 -11.31
N ASN A 39 -3.18 3.17 -12.29
CA ASN A 39 -2.05 2.25 -12.28
C ASN A 39 -0.90 2.79 -13.14
N GLN A 40 0.27 2.20 -13.00
CA GLN A 40 1.39 2.44 -13.91
C GLN A 40 0.99 2.11 -15.35
N PHE A 41 1.66 2.75 -16.30
CA PHE A 41 1.40 2.61 -17.72
C PHE A 41 2.69 2.85 -18.51
N GLU A 42 2.90 2.16 -19.61
CA GLU A 42 4.04 2.39 -20.49
C GLU A 42 3.87 3.73 -21.22
N LEU A 43 4.47 4.79 -20.66
CA LEU A 43 4.43 6.15 -21.20
C LEU A 43 5.61 6.43 -22.16
N GLY A 44 6.45 5.45 -22.45
CA GLY A 44 7.62 5.58 -23.34
C GLY A 44 7.31 6.14 -24.72
N PHE A 45 6.08 5.96 -25.22
CA PHE A 45 5.62 6.57 -26.46
C PHE A 45 5.76 8.10 -26.46
N THR A 46 5.71 8.75 -25.29
CA THR A 46 5.82 10.21 -25.19
C THR A 46 7.18 10.74 -25.63
N ASP A 47 8.22 9.92 -25.57
CA ASP A 47 9.58 10.28 -25.99
C ASP A 47 9.76 10.20 -27.51
N GLU A 48 8.84 9.52 -28.21
CA GLU A 48 8.86 9.36 -29.65
C GLU A 48 8.37 10.62 -30.40
N TYR A 49 7.62 11.49 -29.71
CA TYR A 49 7.00 12.67 -30.32
C TYR A 49 7.57 13.98 -29.74
N PRO A 50 8.39 14.72 -30.49
CA PRO A 50 8.95 15.99 -30.03
C PRO A 50 7.88 17.08 -29.78
N GLN A 51 6.65 16.87 -30.24
CA GLN A 51 5.49 17.74 -29.98
C GLN A 51 4.97 17.57 -28.55
N ILE A 52 5.16 16.41 -27.93
CA ILE A 52 4.73 16.18 -26.53
C ILE A 52 5.72 16.90 -25.62
N LYS A 53 5.24 17.95 -24.94
CA LYS A 53 6.06 18.80 -24.08
C LYS A 53 5.92 18.48 -22.60
N SER A 54 4.84 17.81 -22.22
CA SER A 54 4.57 17.46 -20.82
C SER A 54 3.64 16.27 -20.74
N VAL A 55 3.86 15.49 -19.68
CA VAL A 55 2.97 14.41 -19.25
C VAL A 55 2.47 14.74 -17.86
N VAL A 56 1.17 14.63 -17.64
CA VAL A 56 0.54 14.81 -16.34
C VAL A 56 -0.20 13.53 -15.96
N TRP A 57 0.28 12.86 -14.95
CA TRP A 57 -0.48 11.78 -14.34
C TRP A 57 -1.54 12.37 -13.42
N CYS A 58 -2.81 12.13 -13.72
CA CYS A 58 -3.96 12.69 -13.03
C CYS A 58 -5.00 11.59 -12.77
N PRO A 59 -4.79 10.70 -11.80
CA PRO A 59 -5.72 9.63 -11.45
C PRO A 59 -7.09 10.18 -10.97
N GLY A 60 -7.91 9.35 -10.36
CA GLY A 60 -9.24 9.73 -9.88
C GLY A 60 -9.22 10.88 -8.87
N THR A 61 -9.59 12.07 -9.32
CA THR A 61 -9.53 13.32 -8.54
C THR A 61 -10.79 13.62 -7.73
N GLY A 62 -11.76 12.69 -7.71
CA GLY A 62 -13.08 12.94 -7.13
C GLY A 62 -13.95 13.86 -7.98
N ASN A 63 -15.11 14.27 -7.45
CA ASN A 63 -16.13 14.99 -8.20
C ASN A 63 -15.72 16.37 -8.72
N VAL A 64 -14.76 17.04 -8.06
CA VAL A 64 -14.40 18.44 -8.38
C VAL A 64 -12.91 18.67 -8.62
N GLY A 65 -12.08 17.64 -8.47
CA GLY A 65 -10.62 17.80 -8.49
C GLY A 65 -10.04 18.23 -9.83
N PHE A 66 -10.72 17.96 -10.96
CA PHE A 66 -10.31 18.46 -12.28
C PHE A 66 -10.28 20.00 -12.38
N ASN A 67 -10.97 20.70 -11.48
CA ASN A 67 -10.86 22.16 -11.41
C ASN A 67 -9.42 22.61 -11.07
N ALA A 68 -8.67 21.81 -10.29
CA ALA A 68 -7.28 22.09 -9.97
C ALA A 68 -6.37 21.94 -11.20
N LEU A 69 -6.64 21.00 -12.09
CA LEU A 69 -5.85 20.77 -13.29
C LEU A 69 -5.81 22.01 -14.20
N GLY A 70 -6.95 22.69 -14.36
CA GLY A 70 -7.00 23.95 -15.10
C GLY A 70 -6.13 25.05 -14.48
N LYS A 71 -6.05 25.10 -13.16
CA LYS A 71 -5.21 26.05 -12.43
C LYS A 71 -3.71 25.72 -12.56
N VAL A 72 -3.37 24.44 -12.60
CA VAL A 72 -2.00 23.99 -12.90
C VAL A 72 -1.60 24.44 -14.29
N PHE A 73 -2.40 24.14 -15.31
CA PHE A 73 -2.07 24.52 -16.69
C PHE A 73 -2.02 26.03 -16.94
N SER A 74 -2.80 26.82 -16.19
CA SER A 74 -2.75 28.28 -16.28
C SER A 74 -1.58 28.90 -15.50
N GLY A 75 -0.83 28.11 -14.72
CA GLY A 75 0.21 28.60 -13.84
C GLY A 75 -0.29 29.30 -12.57
N GLU A 76 -1.62 29.26 -12.30
CA GLU A 76 -2.19 29.79 -11.04
C GLU A 76 -1.74 28.97 -9.84
N VAL A 77 -1.53 27.67 -10.02
CA VAL A 77 -1.04 26.73 -9.00
C VAL A 77 0.20 26.03 -9.51
N ASN A 78 1.28 26.10 -8.75
CA ASN A 78 2.49 25.34 -9.00
C ASN A 78 2.32 23.89 -8.49
N PRO A 79 2.44 22.86 -9.33
CA PRO A 79 2.36 21.47 -8.90
C PRO A 79 3.54 21.11 -7.99
N SER A 80 3.30 20.23 -7.03
CA SER A 80 4.32 19.68 -6.14
C SER A 80 4.08 18.20 -5.84
N GLY A 81 3.30 17.53 -6.68
CA GLY A 81 3.07 16.10 -6.60
C GLY A 81 4.28 15.32 -7.07
N LYS A 82 4.46 14.11 -6.52
CA LYS A 82 5.50 13.16 -6.89
C LYS A 82 4.89 11.77 -7.07
N THR A 83 5.51 10.94 -7.92
CA THR A 83 5.02 9.59 -8.17
C THR A 83 5.09 8.72 -6.92
N PRO A 84 4.02 8.02 -6.54
CA PRO A 84 4.05 7.01 -5.49
C PRO A 84 4.45 5.62 -6.01
N ASP A 85 4.72 5.50 -7.30
CA ASP A 85 5.07 4.28 -8.01
C ASP A 85 6.13 4.56 -9.08
N THR A 86 6.93 3.54 -9.42
CA THR A 86 7.90 3.57 -10.51
C THR A 86 7.22 3.32 -11.84
N PHE A 87 7.46 4.15 -12.85
CA PHE A 87 7.02 3.94 -14.24
C PHE A 87 8.16 3.40 -15.08
N ILE A 88 7.93 2.32 -15.80
CA ILE A 88 8.93 1.66 -16.64
C ILE A 88 8.52 1.66 -18.11
N TYR A 89 9.52 1.51 -18.99
CA TYR A 89 9.31 1.52 -20.44
C TYR A 89 8.66 0.24 -20.98
N ASP A 90 8.95 -0.91 -20.34
CA ASP A 90 8.47 -2.23 -20.77
C ASP A 90 8.13 -3.09 -19.53
N MET A 91 6.84 -3.28 -19.27
CA MET A 91 6.37 -4.06 -18.13
C MET A 91 6.70 -5.55 -18.21
N THR A 92 7.03 -6.06 -19.41
CA THR A 92 7.44 -7.46 -19.58
C THR A 92 8.78 -7.77 -18.92
N THR A 93 9.55 -6.74 -18.57
CA THR A 93 10.84 -6.84 -17.86
C THR A 93 10.70 -6.81 -16.34
N ALA A 94 9.50 -6.61 -15.82
CA ALA A 94 9.26 -6.56 -14.38
C ALA A 94 9.34 -7.97 -13.76
N PRO A 95 9.89 -8.11 -12.54
CA PRO A 95 10.04 -9.41 -11.89
C PRO A 95 8.70 -10.13 -11.67
N TRP A 96 7.62 -9.38 -11.50
CA TRP A 96 6.27 -9.91 -11.29
C TRP A 96 5.56 -10.34 -12.59
N TRP A 97 6.09 -10.05 -13.79
CA TRP A 97 5.36 -10.19 -15.06
C TRP A 97 4.68 -11.55 -15.26
N ASN A 98 5.39 -12.65 -15.02
CA ASN A 98 4.85 -14.00 -15.19
C ASN A 98 4.07 -14.52 -13.96
N ASN A 99 4.09 -13.77 -12.85
CA ASN A 99 3.50 -14.14 -11.57
C ASN A 99 2.59 -13.02 -11.00
N GLY A 100 2.24 -12.03 -11.81
CA GLY A 100 1.44 -10.87 -11.42
C GLY A 100 -0.06 -11.14 -11.38
N GLU A 101 -0.51 -12.23 -11.99
CA GLU A 101 -1.91 -12.59 -12.07
C GLU A 101 -2.24 -13.84 -11.24
N LYS A 102 -3.53 -14.03 -11.01
CA LYS A 102 -4.11 -15.22 -10.41
C LYS A 102 -3.85 -16.45 -11.28
N ILE A 103 -3.27 -17.49 -10.70
CA ILE A 103 -3.02 -18.78 -11.34
C ILE A 103 -4.00 -19.81 -10.78
N GLU A 104 -4.81 -20.45 -11.63
CA GLU A 104 -5.80 -21.43 -11.22
C GLU A 104 -5.19 -22.84 -11.08
N TYR A 105 -5.55 -23.55 -10.02
CA TYR A 105 -5.15 -24.95 -9.84
C TYR A 105 -5.86 -25.87 -10.84
N THR A 106 -5.10 -26.59 -11.64
CA THR A 106 -5.63 -27.46 -12.70
C THR A 106 -6.33 -28.71 -12.18
N ASN A 107 -5.87 -29.25 -11.05
CA ASN A 107 -6.47 -30.45 -10.41
C ASN A 107 -7.73 -30.10 -9.59
N LEU A 108 -8.05 -28.81 -9.40
CA LEU A 108 -9.24 -28.37 -8.68
C LEU A 108 -10.24 -27.62 -9.59
N ALA A 109 -9.99 -27.55 -10.89
CA ALA A 109 -10.88 -26.86 -11.83
C ALA A 109 -12.30 -27.46 -11.82
N ASP A 110 -12.44 -28.77 -11.68
CA ASP A 110 -13.72 -29.45 -11.58
C ASP A 110 -14.49 -29.20 -10.28
N MET A 111 -13.82 -28.55 -9.30
CA MET A 111 -14.39 -28.15 -8.02
C MET A 111 -14.84 -26.70 -8.01
N ALA A 112 -14.72 -26.00 -9.14
CA ALA A 112 -15.20 -24.64 -9.28
C ALA A 112 -16.71 -24.58 -9.01
N VAL A 113 -17.13 -23.60 -8.21
CA VAL A 113 -18.54 -23.41 -7.85
C VAL A 113 -19.09 -22.13 -8.46
N GLU A 114 -20.33 -22.21 -8.94
CA GLU A 114 -21.07 -21.03 -9.34
C GLU A 114 -21.56 -20.30 -8.09
N GLY A 115 -21.37 -18.99 -8.06
CA GLY A 115 -21.82 -18.11 -6.99
C GLY A 115 -22.33 -16.80 -7.51
N MET A 116 -22.59 -15.89 -6.60
CA MET A 116 -23.02 -14.54 -6.92
C MET A 116 -22.10 -13.51 -6.28
N ASN A 117 -21.66 -12.54 -7.05
CA ASN A 117 -20.95 -11.38 -6.52
C ASN A 117 -21.68 -10.11 -6.95
N ALA A 118 -22.08 -9.29 -5.97
CA ALA A 118 -22.82 -8.05 -6.18
C ALA A 118 -24.03 -8.19 -7.14
N GLY A 119 -24.70 -9.36 -7.11
CA GLY A 119 -25.85 -9.66 -7.96
C GLY A 119 -25.52 -10.22 -9.36
N SER A 120 -24.24 -10.43 -9.66
CA SER A 120 -23.79 -11.05 -10.92
C SER A 120 -23.30 -12.48 -10.70
N PRO A 121 -23.69 -13.45 -11.57
CA PRO A 121 -23.16 -14.79 -11.51
C PRO A 121 -21.65 -14.84 -11.70
N GLN A 122 -20.97 -15.64 -10.88
CA GLN A 122 -19.53 -15.83 -10.97
C GLN A 122 -19.16 -17.29 -10.73
N VAL A 123 -18.05 -17.72 -11.33
CA VAL A 123 -17.44 -19.02 -11.07
C VAL A 123 -16.20 -18.80 -10.20
N TYR A 124 -16.19 -19.44 -9.04
CA TYR A 124 -15.07 -19.40 -8.12
C TYR A 124 -14.26 -20.68 -8.29
N ALA A 125 -13.05 -20.56 -8.78
CA ALA A 125 -12.07 -21.63 -8.86
C ALA A 125 -10.93 -21.39 -7.87
N PRO A 126 -10.39 -22.45 -7.24
CA PRO A 126 -9.19 -22.32 -6.42
C PRO A 126 -8.01 -21.78 -7.22
N ALA A 127 -7.26 -20.87 -6.63
CA ALA A 127 -6.16 -20.21 -7.29
C ALA A 127 -5.09 -19.74 -6.29
N PHE A 128 -3.92 -19.39 -6.81
CA PHE A 128 -2.82 -18.84 -6.04
C PHE A 128 -2.13 -17.70 -6.80
N THR A 129 -1.25 -16.98 -6.12
CA THR A 129 -0.34 -15.98 -6.68
C THR A 129 1.02 -16.14 -6.03
N ASN A 130 2.09 -16.14 -6.80
CA ASN A 130 3.45 -16.23 -6.30
C ASN A 130 4.07 -14.84 -6.16
N TYR A 131 4.58 -14.53 -4.97
CA TYR A 131 5.28 -13.27 -4.67
C TYR A 131 6.79 -13.47 -4.83
N VAL A 132 7.21 -13.84 -6.02
CA VAL A 132 8.59 -14.27 -6.34
C VAL A 132 9.64 -13.20 -6.11
N GLU A 133 9.28 -11.94 -6.20
CA GLU A 133 10.19 -10.81 -6.02
C GLU A 133 10.60 -10.58 -4.56
N GLY A 134 9.90 -11.17 -3.58
CA GLY A 134 10.21 -10.98 -2.16
C GLY A 134 10.20 -9.50 -1.77
N ILE A 135 11.33 -9.00 -1.25
CA ILE A 135 11.47 -7.58 -0.87
C ILE A 135 11.68 -6.62 -2.06
N TYR A 136 11.92 -7.15 -3.26
CA TYR A 136 12.26 -6.38 -4.46
C TYR A 136 11.00 -5.91 -5.21
N VAL A 137 10.13 -5.18 -4.51
CA VAL A 137 8.91 -4.58 -5.07
C VAL A 137 9.19 -3.14 -5.50
N GLY A 138 8.71 -2.74 -6.67
CA GLY A 138 8.82 -1.38 -7.19
C GLY A 138 10.26 -0.89 -7.32
N TYR A 139 10.53 0.36 -6.92
CA TYR A 139 11.86 0.97 -7.03
C TYR A 139 12.96 0.17 -6.32
N LYS A 140 12.63 -0.57 -5.26
CA LYS A 140 13.61 -1.41 -4.54
C LYS A 140 14.28 -2.42 -5.46
N TYR A 141 13.51 -2.97 -6.42
CA TYR A 141 14.09 -3.81 -7.46
C TYR A 141 14.95 -3.00 -8.43
N TYR A 142 14.39 -1.95 -9.03
CA TYR A 142 15.06 -1.25 -10.13
C TYR A 142 16.35 -0.57 -9.69
N GLU A 143 16.37 0.07 -8.51
CA GLU A 143 17.56 0.68 -7.94
C GLU A 143 18.63 -0.37 -7.61
N THR A 144 18.21 -1.50 -7.01
CA THR A 144 19.16 -2.56 -6.64
C THR A 144 19.71 -3.26 -7.88
N ALA A 145 18.89 -3.58 -8.86
CA ALA A 145 19.30 -4.24 -10.09
C ALA A 145 20.23 -3.35 -10.93
N ALA A 146 20.01 -2.04 -10.92
CA ALA A 146 20.91 -1.07 -11.56
C ALA A 146 22.25 -0.99 -10.83
N GLN A 147 22.24 -0.94 -9.49
CA GLN A 147 23.47 -0.93 -8.69
C GLN A 147 24.29 -2.21 -8.89
N GLU A 148 23.64 -3.35 -9.03
CA GLU A 148 24.30 -4.63 -9.35
C GLU A 148 24.77 -4.73 -10.81
N GLY A 149 24.41 -3.77 -11.66
CA GLY A 149 24.73 -3.79 -13.10
C GLY A 149 23.91 -4.82 -13.89
N PHE A 150 22.81 -5.31 -13.32
CA PHE A 150 21.92 -6.28 -13.96
C PHE A 150 21.03 -5.62 -15.01
N ILE A 151 20.56 -4.39 -14.76
CA ILE A 151 19.79 -3.59 -15.71
C ILE A 151 20.48 -2.26 -16.05
N ASP A 152 20.14 -1.69 -17.20
CA ASP A 152 20.44 -0.31 -17.59
C ASP A 152 19.26 0.58 -17.12
N TYR A 153 19.47 1.34 -16.04
CA TYR A 153 18.40 2.09 -15.38
C TYR A 153 17.67 3.04 -16.34
N ASP A 154 18.40 3.86 -17.08
CA ASP A 154 17.84 4.86 -17.98
C ASP A 154 17.02 4.26 -19.14
N LYS A 155 17.25 2.98 -19.45
CA LYS A 155 16.47 2.26 -20.47
C LYS A 155 15.30 1.48 -19.89
N THR A 156 15.30 1.25 -18.57
CA THR A 156 14.28 0.47 -17.91
C THR A 156 13.23 1.35 -17.25
N VAL A 157 13.68 2.39 -16.52
CA VAL A 157 12.82 3.28 -15.74
C VAL A 157 12.65 4.60 -16.48
N GLN A 158 11.41 5.00 -16.72
CA GLN A 158 11.07 6.29 -17.30
C GLN A 158 10.87 7.36 -16.23
N TYR A 159 10.10 7.06 -15.19
CA TYR A 159 9.91 7.95 -14.06
C TYR A 159 10.15 7.18 -12.76
N PRO A 160 11.17 7.56 -11.97
CA PRO A 160 11.44 6.98 -10.67
C PRO A 160 10.28 7.13 -9.68
N PHE A 161 10.27 6.30 -8.66
CA PHE A 161 9.48 6.56 -7.45
C PHE A 161 9.93 7.87 -6.80
N GLY A 162 8.99 8.72 -6.37
CA GLY A 162 9.30 10.04 -5.83
C GLY A 162 9.59 11.12 -6.89
N TYR A 163 9.47 10.80 -8.19
CA TYR A 163 9.69 11.77 -9.26
C TYR A 163 8.54 12.79 -9.36
N GLY A 164 8.89 14.04 -9.58
CA GLY A 164 7.91 15.09 -9.87
C GLY A 164 8.57 16.37 -10.34
N LEU A 165 7.82 17.17 -11.12
CA LEU A 165 8.26 18.47 -11.62
C LEU A 165 7.50 19.61 -10.95
N SER A 166 8.16 20.77 -10.87
CA SER A 166 7.63 22.02 -10.36
C SER A 166 7.89 23.15 -11.36
N TYR A 167 7.16 24.24 -11.27
CA TYR A 167 7.43 25.47 -12.03
C TYR A 167 8.53 26.32 -11.39
N THR A 168 9.13 25.85 -10.29
CA THR A 168 10.27 26.48 -9.61
C THR A 168 11.33 25.42 -9.30
N GLU A 169 12.49 25.87 -8.84
CA GLU A 169 13.62 25.03 -8.47
C GLU A 169 13.90 25.12 -6.98
N PHE A 170 14.37 24.02 -6.40
CA PHE A 170 14.76 23.95 -4.99
C PHE A 170 16.18 23.44 -4.84
N GLU A 171 16.89 23.98 -3.86
CA GLU A 171 18.16 23.45 -3.37
C GLU A 171 17.92 22.87 -1.97
N GLN A 172 18.40 21.64 -1.74
CA GLN A 172 18.34 20.99 -0.44
C GLN A 172 19.77 20.76 0.09
N LYS A 173 20.00 21.05 1.37
CA LYS A 173 21.27 20.81 2.06
C LYS A 173 21.05 20.00 3.31
N MET A 174 21.71 18.84 3.37
CA MET A 174 21.64 17.93 4.50
C MET A 174 22.54 18.40 5.65
N GLY A 175 21.97 18.55 6.84
CA GLY A 175 22.68 18.78 8.09
C GLY A 175 23.42 17.55 8.60
N GLU A 176 24.01 17.61 9.79
CA GLU A 176 24.62 16.44 10.43
C GLU A 176 23.53 15.47 10.89
N LEU A 177 23.88 14.16 10.93
CA LEU A 177 23.04 13.14 11.56
C LEU A 177 23.23 13.23 13.09
N GLU A 178 22.15 13.44 13.81
CA GLU A 178 22.14 13.45 15.27
C GLU A 178 21.41 12.21 15.78
N GLU A 179 22.15 11.29 16.42
CA GLU A 179 21.56 10.09 17.04
C GLU A 179 21.35 10.33 18.53
N LYS A 180 20.16 10.05 18.99
CA LYS A 180 19.79 10.10 20.39
C LYS A 180 18.73 9.06 20.74
N ASP A 181 19.01 8.25 21.75
CA ASP A 181 18.08 7.24 22.30
C ASP A 181 17.53 6.28 21.22
N GLY A 182 18.36 5.93 20.21
CA GLY A 182 18.02 5.02 19.11
C GLY A 182 17.26 5.70 17.95
N GLN A 183 17.11 7.02 17.98
CA GLN A 183 16.55 7.80 16.87
C GLN A 183 17.61 8.64 16.18
N ILE A 184 17.56 8.69 14.86
CA ILE A 184 18.36 9.60 14.04
C ILE A 184 17.47 10.75 13.61
N SER A 185 17.98 11.97 13.83
CA SER A 185 17.38 13.20 13.30
C SER A 185 18.35 13.87 12.34
N VAL A 186 17.80 14.44 11.27
CA VAL A 186 18.55 15.23 10.29
C VAL A 186 17.77 16.48 9.92
N ASP A 187 18.42 17.61 10.05
CA ASP A 187 17.91 18.90 9.56
C ASP A 187 18.27 19.06 8.09
N VAL A 188 17.30 19.37 7.25
CA VAL A 188 17.50 19.67 5.84
C VAL A 188 17.03 21.09 5.54
N GLU A 189 17.95 21.95 5.12
CA GLU A 189 17.60 23.28 4.64
C GLU A 189 17.13 23.20 3.20
N VAL A 190 15.88 23.59 2.95
CA VAL A 190 15.26 23.65 1.61
C VAL A 190 15.08 25.10 1.23
N THR A 191 15.67 25.52 0.10
CA THR A 191 15.59 26.88 -0.43
C THR A 191 14.91 26.88 -1.79
N ASN A 192 13.88 27.70 -1.97
CA ASN A 192 13.31 27.96 -3.29
C ASN A 192 14.25 28.91 -4.07
N THR A 193 14.97 28.36 -5.05
CA THR A 193 15.96 29.07 -5.86
C THR A 193 15.40 29.60 -7.18
N GLY A 194 14.15 29.24 -7.52
CA GLY A 194 13.49 29.71 -8.73
C GLY A 194 12.61 30.94 -8.52
N ASP A 195 11.79 31.24 -9.51
CA ASP A 195 11.04 32.50 -9.60
C ASP A 195 9.55 32.39 -9.21
N VAL A 196 9.07 31.18 -8.88
CA VAL A 196 7.65 30.91 -8.55
C VAL A 196 7.56 30.31 -7.14
N ALA A 197 6.52 30.70 -6.39
CA ALA A 197 6.26 30.08 -5.10
C ALA A 197 5.93 28.58 -5.27
N GLY A 198 6.47 27.74 -4.40
CA GLY A 198 6.27 26.28 -4.49
C GLY A 198 6.54 25.54 -3.19
N LYS A 199 6.23 24.25 -3.20
CA LYS A 199 6.55 23.31 -2.11
C LYS A 199 7.47 22.23 -2.65
N ASP A 200 8.36 21.73 -1.78
CA ASP A 200 9.22 20.59 -2.09
C ASP A 200 9.06 19.48 -1.06
N VAL A 201 9.60 18.31 -1.36
CA VAL A 201 9.62 17.13 -0.48
C VAL A 201 11.06 16.78 -0.15
N VAL A 202 11.36 16.65 1.12
CA VAL A 202 12.57 16.00 1.60
C VAL A 202 12.29 14.52 1.68
N GLU A 203 12.96 13.74 0.86
CA GLU A 203 12.88 12.27 0.84
C GLU A 203 14.18 11.72 1.41
N VAL A 204 14.10 10.96 2.52
CA VAL A 204 15.27 10.36 3.17
C VAL A 204 15.30 8.87 2.88
N TYR A 205 16.40 8.42 2.29
CA TYR A 205 16.64 7.03 1.96
C TYR A 205 17.84 6.48 2.72
N TYR A 206 17.89 5.15 2.85
CA TYR A 206 19.10 4.47 3.31
C TYR A 206 19.51 3.33 2.38
N ASN A 207 20.83 3.13 2.29
CA ASN A 207 21.46 1.98 1.64
C ASN A 207 22.21 1.20 2.72
N PRO A 208 21.75 -0.01 3.08
CA PRO A 208 22.38 -0.83 4.12
C PRO A 208 23.64 -1.54 3.62
N PRO A 209 24.56 -1.95 4.51
CA PRO A 209 25.66 -2.82 4.13
C PRO A 209 25.12 -4.16 3.61
N TYR A 210 25.64 -4.61 2.46
CA TYR A 210 25.25 -5.88 1.86
C TYR A 210 26.44 -6.79 1.65
N THR A 211 26.29 -8.04 2.05
CA THR A 211 27.25 -9.11 1.76
C THR A 211 26.64 -10.06 0.76
N ASN A 212 27.33 -10.35 -0.35
CA ASN A 212 26.82 -11.25 -1.38
C ASN A 212 26.41 -12.60 -0.81
N GLY A 213 25.16 -12.99 -1.02
CA GLY A 213 24.55 -14.21 -0.46
C GLY A 213 24.23 -14.16 1.03
N GLY A 214 24.32 -12.99 1.66
CA GLY A 214 23.81 -12.74 3.02
C GLY A 214 22.33 -12.37 3.02
N ILE A 215 21.91 -11.66 4.08
CA ILE A 215 20.52 -11.19 4.21
C ILE A 215 20.13 -10.33 3.02
N GLU A 216 18.98 -10.62 2.41
CA GLU A 216 18.47 -9.86 1.26
C GLU A 216 18.14 -8.40 1.65
N LYS A 217 18.67 -7.45 0.88
CA LYS A 217 18.56 -6.02 1.14
C LYS A 217 18.50 -5.23 -0.15
N ALA A 218 17.52 -4.38 -0.29
CA ALA A 218 17.49 -3.40 -1.37
C ALA A 218 18.54 -2.30 -1.14
N SER A 219 19.08 -1.76 -2.24
CA SER A 219 20.10 -0.71 -2.19
C SER A 219 19.53 0.69 -1.92
N ALA A 220 18.23 0.88 -2.15
CA ALA A 220 17.53 2.12 -1.85
C ALA A 220 16.24 1.78 -1.09
N ASN A 221 16.06 2.39 0.06
CA ASN A 221 14.91 2.20 0.91
C ASN A 221 14.48 3.56 1.46
N LEU A 222 13.27 4.00 1.14
CA LEU A 222 12.68 5.18 1.78
C LEU A 222 12.53 4.87 3.27
N ILE A 223 12.99 5.80 4.13
CA ILE A 223 12.85 5.62 5.58
C ILE A 223 11.90 6.66 6.17
N GLU A 224 11.93 7.88 5.65
CA GLU A 224 11.03 8.93 6.09
C GLU A 224 10.98 10.06 5.05
N PHE A 225 9.95 10.91 5.12
CA PHE A 225 9.80 12.07 4.25
C PHE A 225 9.04 13.20 4.95
N ALA A 226 9.26 14.42 4.47
CA ALA A 226 8.49 15.57 4.93
C ALA A 226 8.34 16.60 3.80
N LYS A 227 7.21 17.31 3.79
CA LYS A 227 6.91 18.32 2.78
C LYS A 227 7.05 19.72 3.38
N THR A 228 7.65 20.64 2.62
CA THR A 228 7.78 22.04 3.05
C THR A 228 6.44 22.78 3.09
N ASP A 229 6.41 23.89 3.79
CA ASP A 229 5.43 24.93 3.56
C ASP A 229 5.56 25.54 2.16
N LEU A 230 4.66 26.46 1.80
CA LEU A 230 4.78 27.21 0.55
C LEU A 230 5.90 28.24 0.66
N LEU A 231 7.01 27.98 -0.03
CA LEU A 231 8.17 28.87 -0.05
C LEU A 231 8.06 29.88 -1.20
N GLN A 232 8.19 31.18 -0.88
CA GLN A 232 8.32 32.21 -1.92
C GLN A 232 9.72 32.15 -2.57
N PRO A 233 9.93 32.75 -3.76
CA PRO A 233 11.25 32.86 -4.35
C PRO A 233 12.28 33.44 -3.37
N GLY A 234 13.36 32.71 -3.12
CA GLY A 234 14.42 33.06 -2.18
C GLY A 234 14.17 32.70 -0.71
N ASP A 235 12.97 32.19 -0.37
CA ASP A 235 12.71 31.73 1.00
C ASP A 235 13.36 30.35 1.25
N SER A 236 13.76 30.14 2.51
CA SER A 236 14.28 28.86 3.00
C SER A 236 13.47 28.38 4.19
N GLN A 237 13.39 27.07 4.35
CA GLN A 237 12.82 26.38 5.51
C GLN A 237 13.75 25.23 5.92
N THR A 238 13.99 25.08 7.21
CA THR A 238 14.61 23.87 7.75
C THR A 238 13.50 22.86 8.05
N VAL A 239 13.63 21.67 7.48
CA VAL A 239 12.76 20.53 7.71
C VAL A 239 13.55 19.49 8.51
N THR A 240 13.09 19.15 9.70
CA THR A 240 13.68 18.10 10.51
C THR A 240 12.99 16.77 10.19
N VAL A 241 13.76 15.76 9.79
CA VAL A 241 13.29 14.40 9.55
C VAL A 241 13.87 13.50 10.64
N THR A 242 13.02 12.65 11.24
CA THR A 242 13.42 11.76 12.33
C THR A 242 12.89 10.35 12.07
N PHE A 243 13.73 9.32 12.29
CA PHE A 243 13.39 7.91 12.15
C PHE A 243 14.14 7.05 13.18
N ASP A 244 13.64 5.87 13.46
CA ASP A 244 14.27 4.96 14.40
C ASP A 244 15.39 4.13 13.72
N VAL A 245 16.50 3.94 14.41
CA VAL A 245 17.62 3.13 13.90
C VAL A 245 17.19 1.69 13.58
N GLU A 246 16.27 1.16 14.38
CA GLU A 246 15.73 -0.20 14.19
C GLU A 246 14.91 -0.38 12.92
N ASP A 247 14.41 0.71 12.32
CA ASP A 247 13.67 0.68 11.04
C ASP A 247 14.57 0.34 9.85
N MET A 248 15.90 0.45 10.02
CA MET A 248 16.89 0.02 9.03
C MET A 248 17.21 -1.47 9.09
N ALA A 249 16.64 -2.23 10.03
CA ALA A 249 16.83 -3.68 10.13
C ALA A 249 16.19 -4.41 8.93
N SER A 250 16.82 -5.51 8.52
CA SER A 250 16.32 -6.39 7.46
C SER A 250 15.92 -7.74 8.05
N TYR A 251 14.88 -8.38 7.50
CA TYR A 251 14.47 -9.69 7.98
C TYR A 251 15.39 -10.79 7.42
N ASP A 252 15.97 -11.57 8.28
CA ASP A 252 16.77 -12.74 7.95
C ASP A 252 15.90 -13.99 8.03
N GLU A 253 15.50 -14.52 6.86
CA GLU A 253 14.62 -15.68 6.79
C GLU A 253 15.34 -17.02 6.91
N ASN A 254 16.69 -17.02 6.79
CA ASN A 254 17.45 -18.25 6.66
C ASN A 254 18.15 -18.69 7.96
N ASP A 255 18.70 -17.74 8.71
CA ASP A 255 19.52 -18.03 9.88
C ASP A 255 18.90 -17.55 11.19
N ALA A 256 18.56 -16.25 11.30
CA ALA A 256 18.02 -15.68 12.53
C ALA A 256 16.50 -15.82 12.65
N GLU A 257 15.78 -15.98 11.55
CA GLU A 257 14.31 -15.96 11.47
C GLU A 257 13.70 -14.73 12.18
N ALA A 258 14.37 -13.58 12.05
CA ALA A 258 14.08 -12.35 12.77
C ALA A 258 14.61 -11.12 12.01
N TYR A 259 14.19 -9.93 12.43
CA TYR A 259 14.84 -8.71 11.97
C TYR A 259 16.26 -8.59 12.53
N VAL A 260 17.20 -8.21 11.67
CA VAL A 260 18.63 -8.04 12.00
C VAL A 260 19.10 -6.67 11.52
N LEU A 261 19.63 -5.87 12.42
CA LEU A 261 20.38 -4.67 12.11
C LEU A 261 21.87 -5.06 12.08
N GLU A 262 22.41 -5.28 10.90
CA GLU A 262 23.81 -5.75 10.77
C GLU A 262 24.80 -4.63 11.07
N LYS A 263 25.91 -5.01 11.68
CA LYS A 263 27.10 -4.16 11.83
C LYS A 263 27.59 -3.68 10.46
N GLY A 264 27.87 -2.39 10.34
CA GLY A 264 28.46 -1.82 9.13
C GLY A 264 28.03 -0.38 8.89
N ASP A 265 28.37 0.12 7.72
CA ASP A 265 28.09 1.48 7.31
C ASP A 265 26.77 1.53 6.52
N TYR A 266 25.83 2.32 7.01
CA TYR A 266 24.57 2.66 6.38
C TYR A 266 24.70 4.04 5.75
N VAL A 267 24.48 4.14 4.44
CA VAL A 267 24.49 5.43 3.75
C VAL A 267 23.09 6.03 3.85
N ILE A 268 22.95 7.13 4.58
CA ILE A 268 21.71 7.91 4.69
C ILE A 268 21.80 9.06 3.69
N SER A 269 20.82 9.17 2.82
CA SER A 269 20.79 10.20 1.77
C SER A 269 19.50 11.00 1.75
N ILE A 270 19.59 12.24 1.33
CA ILE A 270 18.43 13.02 0.86
C ILE A 270 18.40 12.95 -0.65
N ASN A 271 17.24 12.66 -1.20
CA ASN A 271 17.09 12.42 -2.62
C ASN A 271 16.01 13.31 -3.23
N ARG A 272 16.11 13.53 -4.55
CA ARG A 272 15.04 14.16 -5.35
C ARG A 272 13.94 13.16 -5.69
N ASP A 273 14.32 11.91 -5.86
CA ASP A 273 13.51 10.73 -6.15
C ASP A 273 14.34 9.49 -5.79
N SER A 274 13.84 8.27 -5.92
CA SER A 274 14.55 7.05 -5.51
C SER A 274 15.96 6.91 -6.14
N HIS A 275 16.19 7.52 -7.30
CA HIS A 275 17.42 7.40 -8.07
C HIS A 275 18.40 8.59 -7.88
N THR A 276 17.88 9.81 -7.77
CA THR A 276 18.67 11.03 -7.79
C THR A 276 19.07 11.48 -6.40
N VAL A 277 20.26 11.08 -5.96
CA VAL A 277 20.84 11.52 -4.67
C VAL A 277 21.27 12.99 -4.74
N LEU A 278 20.85 13.80 -3.77
CA LEU A 278 21.23 15.20 -3.63
C LEU A 278 22.41 15.38 -2.67
N ASP A 279 22.38 14.70 -1.52
CA ASP A 279 23.44 14.69 -0.52
C ASP A 279 23.36 13.40 0.32
N GLN A 280 24.46 13.02 0.97
CA GLN A 280 24.48 11.79 1.77
C GLN A 280 25.49 11.83 2.92
N LYS A 281 25.24 11.06 3.96
CA LYS A 281 26.12 10.84 5.11
C LYS A 281 26.12 9.37 5.51
N THR A 282 27.17 8.96 6.20
CA THR A 282 27.30 7.60 6.70
C THR A 282 26.92 7.55 8.18
N TYR A 283 26.08 6.60 8.54
CA TYR A 283 25.81 6.17 9.90
C TYR A 283 26.41 4.78 10.11
N THR A 284 27.24 4.61 11.13
CA THR A 284 27.92 3.33 11.41
C THR A 284 27.24 2.60 12.56
N VAL A 285 26.80 1.37 12.32
CA VAL A 285 26.32 0.44 13.34
C VAL A 285 27.51 -0.37 13.84
N ASP A 286 27.88 -0.21 15.10
CA ASP A 286 29.10 -0.82 15.67
C ASP A 286 28.98 -2.32 15.92
N ASP A 287 27.80 -2.79 16.30
CA ASP A 287 27.52 -4.19 16.61
C ASP A 287 26.20 -4.65 15.98
N THR A 288 26.16 -5.90 15.49
CA THR A 288 24.93 -6.49 14.96
C THR A 288 23.91 -6.69 16.08
N VAL A 289 22.67 -6.27 15.84
CA VAL A 289 21.53 -6.47 16.73
C VAL A 289 20.52 -7.42 16.06
N VAL A 290 20.16 -8.48 16.79
CA VAL A 290 19.10 -9.43 16.36
C VAL A 290 17.86 -9.18 17.20
N TYR A 291 16.73 -8.89 16.54
CA TYR A 291 15.45 -8.60 17.20
C TYR A 291 14.60 -9.86 17.32
N ALA A 292 14.94 -10.74 18.26
CA ALA A 292 14.27 -12.01 18.49
C ALA A 292 13.88 -12.21 19.96
N GLY A 293 12.81 -12.93 20.23
CA GLY A 293 12.33 -13.24 21.56
C GLY A 293 12.04 -11.98 22.39
N GLU A 294 12.71 -11.86 23.55
CA GLU A 294 12.56 -10.69 24.42
C GLU A 294 13.23 -9.41 23.88
N ASN A 295 14.22 -9.56 22.97
CA ASN A 295 14.87 -8.44 22.31
C ASN A 295 14.12 -8.10 21.01
N LYS A 296 12.92 -7.57 21.12
CA LYS A 296 12.11 -7.14 19.98
C LYS A 296 12.34 -5.66 19.65
N ARG A 297 11.97 -5.22 18.45
CA ARG A 297 11.96 -3.78 18.14
C ARG A 297 10.96 -3.06 19.03
N ALA A 298 11.18 -1.79 19.29
CA ALA A 298 10.29 -0.98 20.13
C ALA A 298 8.87 -0.85 19.55
N SER A 299 8.78 -0.88 18.22
CA SER A 299 7.50 -0.84 17.47
C SER A 299 6.71 -2.15 17.52
N ASP A 300 7.32 -3.27 17.94
CA ASP A 300 6.68 -4.59 17.92
C ASP A 300 6.09 -4.96 19.29
N ASP A 301 4.86 -5.46 19.34
CA ASP A 301 4.29 -6.05 20.56
C ASP A 301 4.94 -7.39 20.88
N THR A 302 5.23 -8.19 19.86
CA THR A 302 5.99 -9.42 19.93
C THR A 302 7.04 -9.42 18.82
N ALA A 303 8.19 -10.09 19.02
CA ALA A 303 9.19 -10.19 17.98
C ALA A 303 8.57 -10.77 16.69
N ALA A 304 8.85 -10.11 15.57
CA ALA A 304 8.29 -10.53 14.28
C ALA A 304 8.84 -11.90 13.87
N VAL A 305 7.95 -12.78 13.43
CA VAL A 305 8.28 -14.10 12.87
C VAL A 305 7.52 -14.30 11.57
N ASN A 306 8.02 -15.16 10.68
CA ASN A 306 7.29 -15.54 9.48
C ASN A 306 6.11 -16.45 9.84
N VAL A 307 4.89 -15.90 9.82
CA VAL A 307 3.66 -16.66 10.09
C VAL A 307 3.09 -17.35 8.83
N PHE A 308 3.73 -17.18 7.68
CA PHE A 308 3.31 -17.72 6.39
C PHE A 308 4.21 -18.85 5.87
N GLU A 309 5.09 -19.40 6.71
CA GLU A 309 6.03 -20.44 6.30
C GLU A 309 5.32 -21.67 5.72
N ASP A 310 4.18 -22.06 6.32
CA ASP A 310 3.35 -23.18 5.83
C ASP A 310 2.72 -22.90 4.44
N ALA A 311 2.60 -21.64 4.05
CA ALA A 311 2.02 -21.22 2.76
C ALA A 311 3.09 -20.96 1.68
N LYS A 312 4.38 -21.01 2.04
CA LYS A 312 5.50 -20.65 1.16
C LYS A 312 5.59 -21.57 -0.07
N GLY A 313 5.33 -22.88 0.07
CA GLY A 313 5.50 -23.85 -1.00
C GLY A 313 6.95 -23.96 -1.48
N ASP A 314 7.15 -24.54 -2.67
CA ASP A 314 8.46 -24.70 -3.31
C ASP A 314 8.74 -23.50 -4.26
N ILE A 315 8.77 -22.29 -3.72
CA ILE A 315 9.01 -21.07 -4.48
C ILE A 315 10.49 -20.68 -4.38
N THR A 316 11.11 -20.39 -5.53
CA THR A 316 12.41 -19.72 -5.60
C THR A 316 12.17 -18.21 -5.58
N TYR A 317 12.60 -17.53 -4.51
CA TYR A 317 12.54 -16.07 -4.44
C TYR A 317 13.68 -15.43 -5.22
N LEU A 318 13.41 -14.25 -5.77
CA LEU A 318 14.43 -13.41 -6.39
C LEU A 318 15.49 -13.02 -5.36
N SER A 319 16.75 -13.24 -5.70
CA SER A 319 17.88 -12.94 -4.84
C SER A 319 18.84 -11.95 -5.51
N ARG A 320 19.32 -10.98 -4.74
CA ARG A 320 20.39 -10.06 -5.13
C ARG A 320 21.75 -10.77 -5.29
N ALA A 321 21.91 -11.96 -4.70
CA ALA A 321 23.15 -12.72 -4.76
C ALA A 321 23.62 -12.93 -6.20
N ASP A 322 24.94 -12.80 -6.38
CA ASP A 322 25.60 -12.95 -7.67
C ASP A 322 24.96 -12.10 -8.81
N HIS A 323 24.56 -10.86 -8.44
CA HIS A 323 23.99 -9.88 -9.38
C HIS A 323 22.68 -10.36 -10.01
N PHE A 324 21.73 -10.86 -9.21
CA PHE A 324 20.46 -11.44 -9.65
C PHE A 324 20.61 -12.62 -10.60
N ALA A 325 21.63 -13.47 -10.38
CA ALA A 325 21.90 -14.63 -11.23
C ALA A 325 20.70 -15.60 -11.36
N ASN A 326 19.80 -15.62 -10.37
CA ASN A 326 18.62 -16.47 -10.36
C ASN A 326 17.36 -15.83 -10.99
N TYR A 327 17.47 -14.67 -11.62
CA TYR A 327 16.31 -13.91 -12.14
C TYR A 327 15.39 -14.75 -13.02
N GLU A 328 15.95 -15.43 -14.02
CA GLU A 328 15.17 -16.24 -14.98
C GLU A 328 14.45 -17.42 -14.29
N GLU A 329 15.06 -18.01 -13.26
CA GLU A 329 14.46 -19.11 -12.50
C GLU A 329 13.35 -18.59 -11.58
N ALA A 330 13.64 -17.56 -10.80
CA ALA A 330 12.70 -17.00 -9.82
C ALA A 330 11.45 -16.40 -10.48
N THR A 331 11.63 -15.70 -11.62
CA THR A 331 10.53 -15.01 -12.31
C THR A 331 9.81 -15.85 -13.35
N ALA A 332 10.22 -17.11 -13.54
CA ALA A 332 9.54 -18.01 -14.47
C ALA A 332 8.06 -18.22 -14.10
N ALA A 333 7.23 -18.39 -15.11
CA ALA A 333 5.86 -18.82 -14.87
C ALA A 333 5.84 -20.22 -14.24
N PRO A 334 4.95 -20.49 -13.27
CA PRO A 334 4.87 -21.82 -12.65
C PRO A 334 4.68 -22.94 -13.68
N ALA A 335 5.49 -23.99 -13.58
CA ALA A 335 5.43 -25.12 -14.50
C ALA A 335 4.20 -26.02 -14.29
N SER A 336 3.63 -26.01 -13.08
CA SER A 336 2.44 -26.78 -12.68
C SER A 336 1.60 -25.96 -11.71
N ALA A 337 0.30 -26.08 -11.86
CA ALA A 337 -0.68 -25.46 -10.97
C ALA A 337 -1.51 -26.56 -10.27
N GLU A 338 -0.86 -27.56 -9.70
CA GLU A 338 -1.52 -28.63 -8.94
C GLU A 338 -1.35 -28.38 -7.44
N LEU A 339 -2.48 -28.37 -6.72
CA LEU A 339 -2.49 -28.33 -5.26
C LEU A 339 -2.18 -29.72 -4.70
N GLY A 340 -1.23 -29.81 -3.77
CA GLY A 340 -0.84 -31.04 -3.09
C GLY A 340 -1.66 -31.34 -1.84
N GLU A 341 -1.43 -32.52 -1.24
CA GLU A 341 -1.96 -32.85 0.09
C GLU A 341 -1.08 -32.18 1.19
N PRO A 342 -1.64 -31.74 2.32
CA PRO A 342 -3.03 -31.99 2.78
C PRO A 342 -4.08 -31.02 2.23
N TYR A 343 -3.69 -29.98 1.51
CA TYR A 343 -4.57 -28.87 1.10
C TYR A 343 -5.75 -29.31 0.23
N VAL A 344 -5.57 -30.32 -0.62
CA VAL A 344 -6.67 -30.90 -1.42
C VAL A 344 -7.75 -31.46 -0.49
N SER A 345 -7.35 -32.22 0.54
CA SER A 345 -8.29 -32.80 1.51
C SER A 345 -8.98 -31.70 2.33
N GLU A 346 -8.26 -30.65 2.72
CA GLU A 346 -8.81 -29.52 3.46
C GLU A 346 -9.79 -28.69 2.62
N TYR A 347 -9.52 -28.50 1.34
CA TYR A 347 -10.45 -27.84 0.43
C TYR A 347 -11.76 -28.63 0.32
N HIS A 348 -11.71 -29.94 0.25
CA HIS A 348 -12.88 -30.81 0.26
C HIS A 348 -13.68 -30.72 1.56
N LEU A 349 -13.00 -30.61 2.72
CA LEU A 349 -13.67 -30.44 4.02
C LEU A 349 -14.52 -29.18 4.07
N ASN A 350 -14.05 -28.09 3.49
CA ASN A 350 -14.80 -26.83 3.44
C ASN A 350 -16.10 -26.93 2.63
N SER A 351 -16.12 -27.76 1.58
CA SER A 351 -17.34 -27.99 0.77
C SER A 351 -18.34 -28.92 1.46
N ASN A 352 -17.88 -29.79 2.36
CA ASN A 352 -18.67 -30.81 3.04
C ASN A 352 -18.62 -30.65 4.57
N PHE A 353 -18.70 -29.41 5.05
CA PHE A 353 -18.63 -29.10 6.48
C PHE A 353 -19.67 -29.89 7.26
N ASP A 354 -19.21 -30.76 8.16
CA ASP A 354 -20.03 -31.46 9.16
C ASP A 354 -19.71 -30.93 10.54
N LYS A 355 -20.64 -30.13 11.10
CA LYS A 355 -20.50 -29.57 12.43
C LYS A 355 -20.26 -30.61 13.53
N THR A 356 -20.70 -31.87 13.32
CA THR A 356 -20.54 -32.92 14.33
C THR A 356 -19.09 -33.34 14.50
N THR A 357 -18.23 -33.12 13.51
CA THR A 357 -16.78 -33.39 13.59
C THR A 357 -16.09 -32.53 14.65
N TYR A 358 -16.64 -31.37 14.94
CA TYR A 358 -16.07 -30.40 15.89
C TYR A 358 -16.75 -30.43 17.27
N LEU A 359 -17.72 -31.34 17.49
CA LEU A 359 -18.32 -31.52 18.80
C LEU A 359 -17.38 -32.32 19.70
N ASN A 360 -17.08 -31.76 20.87
CA ASN A 360 -16.33 -32.45 21.91
C ASN A 360 -17.22 -32.60 23.14
N ASP A 361 -17.44 -33.85 23.59
CA ASP A 361 -18.26 -34.16 24.75
C ASP A 361 -17.69 -33.57 26.07
N GLU A 362 -16.42 -33.13 26.05
CA GLU A 362 -15.75 -32.48 27.18
C GLU A 362 -15.95 -30.94 27.19
N ASP A 363 -16.55 -30.38 26.15
CA ASP A 363 -16.80 -28.94 26.08
C ASP A 363 -17.77 -28.50 27.16
N VAL A 364 -17.36 -27.48 27.90
CA VAL A 364 -18.16 -26.88 28.95
C VAL A 364 -18.78 -25.59 28.46
N MET A 365 -20.09 -25.47 28.57
CA MET A 365 -20.78 -24.22 28.25
C MET A 365 -20.23 -23.08 29.11
N PRO A 366 -19.81 -21.95 28.53
CA PRO A 366 -19.34 -20.80 29.29
C PRO A 366 -20.49 -20.21 30.16
N THR A 367 -20.14 -19.48 31.17
CA THR A 367 -21.10 -18.70 31.95
C THR A 367 -21.78 -17.67 31.05
N THR A 368 -23.10 -17.57 31.10
CA THR A 368 -23.87 -16.60 30.32
C THR A 368 -24.98 -15.97 31.18
N GLY A 369 -25.34 -14.73 30.88
CA GLY A 369 -26.45 -14.02 31.53
C GLY A 369 -26.21 -13.69 33.02
N ALA A 370 -24.94 -13.60 33.44
CA ALA A 370 -24.59 -13.16 34.78
C ALA A 370 -24.95 -11.68 34.99
N ASP A 371 -25.28 -11.32 36.24
CA ASP A 371 -25.52 -9.91 36.62
C ASP A 371 -24.31 -9.40 37.43
N ASN A 372 -23.25 -9.03 36.73
CA ASN A 372 -22.02 -8.49 37.33
C ASN A 372 -22.02 -6.95 37.37
N GLY A 373 -23.01 -6.29 36.76
CA GLY A 373 -23.19 -4.84 36.77
C GLY A 373 -22.12 -4.06 36.01
N LEU A 374 -21.42 -4.71 35.08
CA LEU A 374 -20.37 -4.08 34.25
C LEU A 374 -20.94 -3.68 32.90
N THR A 375 -20.44 -2.56 32.38
CA THR A 375 -20.71 -2.12 31.01
C THR A 375 -19.41 -2.03 30.24
N LEU A 376 -19.48 -2.05 28.90
CA LEU A 376 -18.32 -1.86 28.06
C LEU A 376 -17.62 -0.50 28.31
N ALA A 377 -18.39 0.51 28.73
CA ALA A 377 -17.85 1.82 29.11
C ALA A 377 -16.96 1.78 30.36
N ASP A 378 -17.24 0.85 31.30
CA ASP A 378 -16.44 0.65 32.52
C ASP A 378 -15.07 0.01 32.22
N MET A 379 -14.91 -0.56 31.00
CA MET A 379 -13.70 -1.21 30.53
C MET A 379 -12.82 -0.28 29.71
N ARG A 380 -13.18 1.00 29.60
CA ARG A 380 -12.33 1.97 28.89
C ARG A 380 -10.96 2.05 29.59
N ASP A 381 -9.90 1.99 28.79
CA ASP A 381 -8.52 2.00 29.26
C ASP A 381 -8.13 0.83 30.19
N ALA A 382 -8.93 -0.24 30.23
CA ALA A 382 -8.57 -1.46 30.94
C ALA A 382 -7.51 -2.25 30.16
N ASP A 383 -6.51 -2.77 30.88
CA ASP A 383 -5.51 -3.66 30.29
C ASP A 383 -6.18 -4.91 29.69
N TYR A 384 -5.55 -5.49 28.66
CA TYR A 384 -6.06 -6.71 28.01
C TYR A 384 -6.28 -7.86 28.99
N ASP A 385 -5.40 -8.01 29.98
CA ASP A 385 -5.47 -9.06 31.01
C ASP A 385 -6.32 -8.67 32.23
N ASP A 386 -7.07 -7.58 32.19
CA ASP A 386 -7.92 -7.17 33.30
C ASP A 386 -9.00 -8.23 33.57
N PRO A 387 -9.05 -8.83 34.78
CA PRO A 387 -9.99 -9.91 35.09
C PRO A 387 -11.48 -9.49 35.03
N ARG A 388 -11.76 -8.20 34.88
CA ARG A 388 -13.13 -7.71 34.65
C ARG A 388 -13.65 -8.08 33.28
N TRP A 389 -12.77 -8.34 32.28
CA TRP A 389 -13.20 -8.79 30.96
C TRP A 389 -13.98 -10.09 31.03
N GLU A 390 -13.50 -11.10 31.77
CA GLU A 390 -14.23 -12.36 31.94
C GLU A 390 -15.62 -12.11 32.58
N LYS A 391 -15.68 -11.25 33.60
CA LYS A 391 -16.96 -10.91 34.25
C LYS A 391 -17.91 -10.16 33.31
N LEU A 392 -17.38 -9.31 32.43
CA LEU A 392 -18.19 -8.63 31.42
C LEU A 392 -18.74 -9.64 30.41
N LEU A 393 -17.89 -10.55 29.94
CA LEU A 393 -18.28 -11.60 28.98
C LEU A 393 -19.31 -12.56 29.56
N ASP A 394 -19.21 -12.91 30.84
CA ASP A 394 -20.20 -13.73 31.57
C ASP A 394 -21.61 -13.15 31.54
N GLN A 395 -21.76 -11.83 31.34
CA GLN A 395 -23.08 -11.18 31.26
C GLN A 395 -23.79 -11.40 29.93
N LEU A 396 -23.02 -11.70 28.86
CA LEU A 396 -23.59 -11.91 27.52
C LEU A 396 -24.59 -13.08 27.55
N THR A 397 -25.70 -12.91 26.87
CA THR A 397 -26.65 -13.98 26.63
C THR A 397 -26.30 -14.73 25.32
N VAL A 398 -26.76 -15.97 25.22
CA VAL A 398 -26.59 -16.76 23.98
C VAL A 398 -27.22 -16.05 22.78
N ASP A 399 -28.38 -15.41 22.98
CA ASP A 399 -29.09 -14.70 21.92
C ASP A 399 -28.30 -13.46 21.45
N GLU A 400 -27.65 -12.72 22.34
CA GLU A 400 -26.80 -11.58 22.01
C GLU A 400 -25.57 -12.04 21.21
N MET A 401 -24.89 -13.10 21.65
CA MET A 401 -23.76 -13.67 20.92
C MET A 401 -24.17 -14.18 19.53
N ALA A 402 -25.30 -14.88 19.44
CA ALA A 402 -25.83 -15.37 18.17
C ALA A 402 -26.19 -14.20 17.21
N ASN A 403 -26.82 -13.14 17.74
CA ASN A 403 -27.14 -11.94 16.98
C ASN A 403 -25.89 -11.21 16.51
N MET A 404 -24.86 -11.10 17.35
CA MET A 404 -23.59 -10.47 16.97
C MET A 404 -22.95 -11.16 15.78
N ILE A 405 -23.02 -12.50 15.73
CA ILE A 405 -22.51 -13.29 14.61
C ILE A 405 -23.42 -13.17 13.38
N ALA A 406 -24.74 -13.35 13.57
CA ALA A 406 -25.71 -13.41 12.48
C ALA A 406 -25.95 -12.07 11.79
N MET A 407 -25.82 -10.96 12.53
CA MET A 407 -26.03 -9.60 12.02
C MET A 407 -24.70 -8.89 11.71
N ALA A 408 -23.61 -9.63 11.59
CA ALA A 408 -22.34 -9.10 11.12
C ALA A 408 -22.39 -8.73 9.62
N GLY A 409 -21.37 -7.98 9.17
CA GLY A 409 -21.27 -7.49 7.80
C GLY A 409 -21.79 -6.06 7.65
N TYR A 410 -20.86 -5.11 7.61
CA TYR A 410 -21.12 -3.65 7.58
C TYR A 410 -21.98 -3.14 8.73
N GLN A 411 -22.08 -3.88 9.82
CA GLN A 411 -22.79 -3.51 11.04
C GLN A 411 -22.39 -4.40 12.21
N THR A 412 -22.68 -3.94 13.43
CA THR A 412 -22.64 -4.76 14.64
C THR A 412 -23.93 -4.63 15.42
N ALA A 413 -24.42 -5.76 15.97
CA ALA A 413 -25.62 -5.75 16.79
C ALA A 413 -25.40 -5.05 18.15
N ALA A 414 -26.47 -4.50 18.74
CA ALA A 414 -26.46 -4.09 20.13
C ALA A 414 -26.38 -5.31 21.07
N MET A 415 -25.72 -5.14 22.21
CA MET A 415 -25.71 -6.12 23.32
C MET A 415 -26.04 -5.37 24.61
N ASP A 416 -27.33 -5.41 24.99
CA ASP A 416 -27.86 -4.61 26.07
C ASP A 416 -27.28 -5.02 27.43
N SER A 417 -26.94 -6.31 27.60
CA SER A 417 -26.35 -6.85 28.83
C SER A 417 -25.04 -6.20 29.25
N VAL A 418 -24.28 -5.67 28.25
CA VAL A 418 -22.98 -5.00 28.45
C VAL A 418 -22.99 -3.55 27.98
N GLY A 419 -24.15 -3.00 27.62
CA GLY A 419 -24.29 -1.61 27.17
C GLY A 419 -23.63 -1.30 25.84
N LYS A 420 -23.36 -2.31 24.97
CA LYS A 420 -22.84 -2.09 23.61
C LYS A 420 -23.98 -1.65 22.69
N VAL A 421 -23.81 -0.51 22.04
CA VAL A 421 -24.75 -0.01 21.02
C VAL A 421 -24.57 -0.74 19.69
N ALA A 422 -25.60 -0.74 18.85
CA ALA A 422 -25.44 -1.12 17.44
C ALA A 422 -24.63 -0.07 16.70
N THR A 423 -23.84 -0.51 15.72
CA THR A 423 -23.07 0.38 14.84
C THR A 423 -23.27 0.02 13.38
N LEU A 424 -23.12 0.99 12.50
CA LEU A 424 -23.11 0.82 11.05
C LEU A 424 -21.73 1.15 10.50
N ASP A 425 -21.24 0.32 9.59
CA ASP A 425 -19.96 0.47 8.95
C ASP A 425 -20.20 0.65 7.44
N PHE A 426 -19.62 1.69 6.85
CA PHE A 426 -19.84 1.99 5.44
C PHE A 426 -18.57 1.79 4.64
N ASP A 427 -18.73 1.25 3.44
CA ASP A 427 -17.64 1.00 2.51
C ASP A 427 -17.27 2.27 1.74
N GLY A 428 -16.10 2.24 1.14
CA GLY A 428 -15.62 3.20 0.18
C GLY A 428 -14.41 4.01 0.67
N PRO A 429 -13.23 3.78 0.08
CA PRO A 429 -12.03 4.54 0.43
C PRO A 429 -12.16 6.02 0.07
N ALA A 430 -12.49 6.34 -1.17
CA ALA A 430 -12.60 7.71 -1.67
C ALA A 430 -14.03 8.27 -1.69
N ALA A 431 -15.02 7.52 -1.21
CA ALA A 431 -16.41 7.93 -1.07
C ALA A 431 -17.10 7.01 -0.08
N ILE A 432 -17.97 7.54 0.76
CA ILE A 432 -18.76 6.71 1.67
C ILE A 432 -19.97 6.16 0.91
N ASN A 433 -20.16 4.85 0.96
CA ASN A 433 -21.29 4.17 0.34
C ASN A 433 -22.04 3.31 1.38
N ASN A 434 -23.31 3.60 1.55
CA ASN A 434 -24.17 2.80 2.42
C ASN A 434 -24.72 1.60 1.66
N ASN A 435 -24.18 0.42 1.94
CA ASN A 435 -24.53 -0.83 1.27
C ASN A 435 -25.99 -1.28 1.50
N PHE A 436 -26.65 -0.77 2.56
CA PHE A 436 -28.06 -1.11 2.86
C PHE A 436 -29.05 -0.23 2.09
N THR A 437 -28.74 1.05 1.90
CA THR A 437 -29.65 2.01 1.28
C THR A 437 -29.24 2.36 -0.14
N GLY A 438 -28.02 2.08 -0.55
CA GLY A 438 -27.44 2.49 -1.83
C GLY A 438 -27.17 4.01 -1.92
N VAL A 439 -27.22 4.73 -0.80
CA VAL A 439 -26.90 6.16 -0.75
C VAL A 439 -25.39 6.31 -0.62
N GLY A 440 -24.80 7.10 -1.54
CA GLY A 440 -23.38 7.43 -1.52
C GLY A 440 -23.12 8.90 -1.24
N SER A 441 -21.91 9.20 -0.78
CA SER A 441 -21.40 10.57 -0.63
C SER A 441 -20.87 11.12 -1.97
N ILE A 442 -20.34 12.34 -1.94
CA ILE A 442 -19.48 12.85 -3.01
C ILE A 442 -18.19 12.04 -3.05
N GLY A 443 -17.58 11.93 -4.25
CA GLY A 443 -16.26 11.33 -4.43
C GLY A 443 -15.15 12.32 -4.09
N PHE A 444 -14.20 11.86 -3.27
CA PHE A 444 -12.93 12.52 -2.96
C PHE A 444 -11.82 12.03 -3.89
N PRO A 445 -10.63 12.65 -3.90
CA PRO A 445 -9.47 12.06 -4.54
C PRO A 445 -9.17 10.68 -3.97
N ILE A 446 -8.81 9.75 -4.87
CA ILE A 446 -8.44 8.38 -4.51
C ILE A 446 -7.07 8.32 -3.82
N GLU A 447 -6.76 7.20 -3.16
CA GLU A 447 -5.56 7.03 -2.33
C GLU A 447 -4.26 7.28 -3.10
N VAL A 448 -4.16 6.84 -4.34
CA VAL A 448 -3.01 7.13 -5.22
C VAL A 448 -2.76 8.64 -5.37
N VAL A 449 -3.83 9.45 -5.49
CA VAL A 449 -3.72 10.92 -5.56
C VAL A 449 -3.28 11.48 -4.22
N ILE A 450 -3.79 10.95 -3.11
CA ILE A 450 -3.37 11.38 -1.76
C ILE A 450 -1.89 11.05 -1.54
N ALA A 451 -1.45 9.84 -1.91
CA ALA A 451 -0.04 9.44 -1.84
C ALA A 451 0.86 10.34 -2.70
N SER A 452 0.41 10.67 -3.92
CA SER A 452 1.14 11.58 -4.83
C SER A 452 1.38 12.98 -4.26
N THR A 453 0.66 13.35 -3.21
CA THR A 453 0.92 14.63 -2.53
C THR A 453 2.18 14.61 -1.68
N TRP A 454 2.64 13.44 -1.22
CA TRP A 454 3.72 13.30 -0.24
C TRP A 454 3.54 14.23 0.96
N ASN A 455 2.30 14.39 1.41
CA ASN A 455 1.92 15.34 2.44
C ASN A 455 1.04 14.70 3.51
N LYS A 456 1.64 14.38 4.65
CA LYS A 456 0.98 13.73 5.80
C LYS A 456 -0.21 14.54 6.33
N GLU A 457 -0.07 15.87 6.39
CA GLU A 457 -1.14 16.76 6.87
C GLU A 457 -2.35 16.77 5.92
N LEU A 458 -2.09 16.66 4.60
CA LEU A 458 -3.17 16.58 3.62
C LEU A 458 -3.88 15.24 3.69
N ALA A 459 -3.14 14.15 3.93
CA ALA A 459 -3.73 12.83 4.19
C ALA A 459 -4.62 12.87 5.43
N GLN A 460 -4.17 13.54 6.52
CA GLN A 460 -4.99 13.75 7.71
C GLN A 460 -6.25 14.57 7.41
N THR A 461 -6.12 15.64 6.64
CA THR A 461 -7.27 16.47 6.21
C THR A 461 -8.27 15.67 5.38
N TRP A 462 -7.78 14.81 4.48
CA TRP A 462 -8.62 13.88 3.72
C TRP A 462 -9.38 12.93 4.66
N GLY A 463 -8.70 12.33 5.64
CA GLY A 463 -9.30 11.51 6.68
C GLY A 463 -10.35 12.27 7.51
N GLU A 464 -10.10 13.53 7.86
CA GLU A 464 -11.09 14.40 8.54
C GLU A 464 -12.35 14.61 7.71
N CYS A 465 -12.20 14.81 6.41
CA CYS A 465 -13.34 14.93 5.50
C CYS A 465 -14.15 13.63 5.43
N MET A 466 -13.45 12.49 5.35
CA MET A 466 -14.10 11.17 5.34
C MET A 466 -14.83 10.89 6.67
N GLY A 467 -14.18 11.20 7.80
CA GLY A 467 -14.79 11.05 9.13
C GLY A 467 -16.02 11.93 9.31
N LYS A 468 -15.96 13.18 8.87
CA LYS A 468 -17.11 14.09 8.92
C LYS A 468 -18.29 13.61 8.09
N ILE A 469 -18.05 13.17 6.86
CA ILE A 469 -19.10 12.62 5.99
C ILE A 469 -19.68 11.33 6.57
N SER A 470 -18.84 10.44 7.12
CA SER A 470 -19.30 9.22 7.79
C SER A 470 -20.27 9.56 8.92
N GLN A 471 -19.91 10.53 9.77
CA GLN A 471 -20.77 10.99 10.85
C GLN A 471 -22.10 11.58 10.34
N GLU A 472 -22.07 12.40 9.29
CA GLU A 472 -23.28 13.00 8.67
C GLU A 472 -24.19 11.92 8.04
N MET A 473 -23.63 10.81 7.57
CA MET A 473 -24.35 9.68 6.99
C MET A 473 -24.78 8.63 8.03
N GLY A 474 -24.37 8.78 9.30
CA GLY A 474 -24.70 7.86 10.38
C GLY A 474 -23.87 6.58 10.35
N ALA A 475 -22.61 6.66 9.89
CA ALA A 475 -21.63 5.59 9.96
C ALA A 475 -20.68 5.82 11.14
N GLU A 476 -20.55 4.81 11.99
CA GLU A 476 -19.55 4.78 13.05
C GLU A 476 -18.22 4.18 12.57
N GLY A 477 -18.28 3.27 11.58
CA GLY A 477 -17.11 2.63 10.98
C GLY A 477 -16.91 3.00 9.51
N TRP A 478 -15.66 3.29 9.17
CA TRP A 478 -15.19 3.53 7.80
C TRP A 478 -14.37 2.34 7.32
N TYR A 479 -14.88 1.62 6.32
CA TYR A 479 -14.23 0.43 5.75
C TYR A 479 -13.12 0.83 4.78
N ALA A 480 -12.09 1.44 5.33
CA ALA A 480 -10.91 2.04 4.68
C ALA A 480 -9.91 2.53 5.77
N PRO A 481 -8.71 3.05 5.39
CA PRO A 481 -8.14 3.13 4.06
C PRO A 481 -7.62 1.79 3.52
N GLY A 482 -7.41 1.72 2.21
CA GLY A 482 -6.70 0.62 1.58
C GLY A 482 -5.19 0.74 1.80
N MET A 483 -4.54 -0.34 2.24
CA MET A 483 -3.13 -0.32 2.67
C MET A 483 -2.23 -1.32 1.94
N ASN A 484 -2.74 -1.98 0.91
CA ASN A 484 -1.92 -2.90 0.14
C ASN A 484 -0.80 -2.17 -0.59
N THR A 485 0.35 -2.80 -0.65
CA THR A 485 1.46 -2.33 -1.48
C THR A 485 1.13 -2.57 -2.95
N HIS A 486 1.34 -1.58 -3.82
CA HIS A 486 1.27 -1.76 -5.26
C HIS A 486 2.40 -2.70 -5.70
N ARG A 487 2.06 -3.88 -6.15
CA ARG A 487 3.02 -4.87 -6.62
C ARG A 487 3.09 -4.89 -8.15
N THR A 488 1.93 -5.00 -8.79
CA THR A 488 1.82 -5.07 -10.25
C THR A 488 1.00 -3.91 -10.79
N ALA A 489 1.28 -3.51 -12.03
CA ALA A 489 0.47 -2.53 -12.75
C ALA A 489 -0.94 -3.04 -13.09
N PHE A 490 -1.17 -4.35 -12.97
CA PHE A 490 -2.46 -4.99 -13.27
C PHE A 490 -3.37 -5.14 -12.04
N GLY A 491 -2.94 -4.69 -10.88
CA GLY A 491 -3.76 -4.69 -9.67
C GLY A 491 -5.03 -3.87 -9.89
N ALA A 492 -6.20 -4.54 -10.04
CA ALA A 492 -7.47 -3.87 -10.35
C ALA A 492 -7.90 -2.85 -9.29
N ARG A 493 -7.39 -2.99 -8.07
CA ARG A 493 -7.72 -2.15 -6.92
C ARG A 493 -6.60 -1.22 -6.49
N ASN A 494 -5.52 -1.06 -7.27
CA ASN A 494 -4.44 -0.12 -6.95
C ASN A 494 -4.96 1.32 -6.73
N TYR A 495 -6.08 1.70 -7.34
CA TYR A 495 -6.68 3.02 -7.16
C TYR A 495 -7.05 3.31 -5.69
N GLU A 496 -7.34 2.30 -4.89
CA GLU A 496 -7.70 2.42 -3.47
C GLU A 496 -6.55 2.07 -2.52
N TYR A 497 -5.33 1.99 -3.03
CA TYR A 497 -4.10 1.81 -2.26
C TYR A 497 -3.16 2.99 -2.51
N PHE A 498 -2.17 3.19 -1.63
CA PHE A 498 -1.36 4.40 -1.68
C PHE A 498 -0.17 4.30 -2.63
N SER A 499 0.64 3.23 -2.55
CA SER A 499 1.98 3.21 -3.14
C SER A 499 2.59 1.80 -3.22
N GLU A 500 3.62 1.65 -4.03
CA GLU A 500 4.53 0.51 -4.03
C GLU A 500 5.46 0.47 -2.80
N ASP A 501 5.54 1.57 -2.03
CA ASP A 501 6.38 1.67 -0.84
C ASP A 501 5.57 1.66 0.45
N GLY A 502 6.00 0.79 1.40
CA GLY A 502 5.32 0.60 2.68
C GLY A 502 5.44 1.80 3.63
N VAL A 503 6.53 2.58 3.55
CA VAL A 503 6.73 3.76 4.41
C VAL A 503 5.82 4.90 3.96
N LEU A 504 5.74 5.16 2.66
CA LEU A 504 4.82 6.16 2.10
C LEU A 504 3.37 5.74 2.39
N ALA A 505 2.98 4.50 2.09
CA ALA A 505 1.63 4.00 2.33
C ALA A 505 1.25 4.04 3.81
N GLY A 506 2.15 3.58 4.70
CA GLY A 506 1.94 3.57 6.14
C GLY A 506 1.71 4.96 6.73
N ASN A 507 2.56 5.92 6.35
CA ASN A 507 2.41 7.31 6.80
C ASN A 507 1.11 7.96 6.30
N MET A 508 0.75 7.75 5.03
CA MET A 508 -0.51 8.30 4.49
C MET A 508 -1.73 7.67 5.17
N GLY A 509 -1.74 6.34 5.32
CA GLY A 509 -2.83 5.62 5.98
C GLY A 509 -2.99 6.00 7.44
N ALA A 510 -1.90 6.05 8.21
CA ALA A 510 -1.94 6.42 9.63
C ALA A 510 -2.53 7.83 9.84
N ASN A 511 -2.11 8.80 9.03
CA ASN A 511 -2.65 10.16 9.10
C ASN A 511 -4.13 10.22 8.67
N ALA A 512 -4.55 9.44 7.67
CA ALA A 512 -5.95 9.34 7.27
C ALA A 512 -6.83 8.77 8.40
N VAL A 513 -6.38 7.70 9.06
CA VAL A 513 -7.06 7.11 10.22
C VAL A 513 -7.16 8.11 11.37
N GLU A 514 -6.07 8.81 11.68
CA GLU A 514 -6.07 9.85 12.72
C GLU A 514 -7.06 10.99 12.39
N GLY A 515 -7.16 11.37 11.13
CA GLY A 515 -8.14 12.35 10.65
C GLY A 515 -9.59 11.88 10.90
N ALA A 516 -9.94 10.66 10.50
CA ALA A 516 -11.27 10.10 10.67
C ALA A 516 -11.64 9.94 12.16
N ARG A 517 -10.67 9.53 13.00
CA ARG A 517 -10.84 9.36 14.45
C ARG A 517 -11.27 10.64 15.16
N LYS A 518 -10.87 11.83 14.67
CA LYS A 518 -11.30 13.13 15.24
C LYS A 518 -12.83 13.32 15.22
N TYR A 519 -13.52 12.62 14.34
CA TYR A 519 -14.98 12.62 14.24
C TYR A 519 -15.64 11.40 14.90
N GLY A 520 -14.89 10.63 15.69
CA GLY A 520 -15.38 9.45 16.38
C GLY A 520 -15.63 8.24 15.47
N VAL A 521 -15.10 8.28 14.25
CA VAL A 521 -15.20 7.18 13.29
C VAL A 521 -13.97 6.28 13.43
N TYR A 522 -14.22 4.97 13.61
CA TYR A 522 -13.15 3.98 13.58
C TYR A 522 -12.93 3.45 12.17
N SER A 523 -11.68 3.10 11.86
CA SER A 523 -11.29 2.68 10.52
C SER A 523 -11.00 1.19 10.47
N TYR A 524 -11.33 0.54 9.35
CA TYR A 524 -10.97 -0.83 9.03
C TYR A 524 -9.89 -0.81 7.95
N ILE A 525 -8.62 -0.91 8.35
CA ILE A 525 -7.51 -1.00 7.41
C ILE A 525 -7.69 -2.26 6.56
N LYS A 526 -7.76 -2.09 5.25
CA LYS A 526 -8.00 -3.16 4.29
C LYS A 526 -7.01 -3.09 3.13
N HIS A 527 -6.70 -4.18 2.46
CA HIS A 527 -6.97 -5.59 2.79
C HIS A 527 -5.76 -6.24 3.43
N PHE A 528 -4.95 -5.49 4.03
CA PHE A 528 -3.68 -5.62 4.71
C PHE A 528 -3.07 -7.04 4.64
N ALA A 529 -1.91 -7.23 3.99
CA ALA A 529 -1.08 -6.19 3.34
C ALA A 529 -0.77 -6.57 1.89
N LEU A 530 -1.01 -7.83 1.50
CA LEU A 530 -0.80 -8.39 0.18
C LEU A 530 -2.14 -8.90 -0.34
N TYR A 531 -2.57 -8.41 -1.49
CA TYR A 531 -3.87 -8.78 -2.03
C TYR A 531 -3.90 -8.65 -3.55
N GLU A 532 -3.35 -9.64 -4.21
CA GLU A 532 -3.35 -9.74 -5.68
C GLU A 532 -4.57 -10.51 -6.21
N GLY A 533 -5.31 -11.18 -5.32
CA GLY A 533 -6.39 -12.11 -5.68
C GLY A 533 -7.62 -11.50 -6.33
N LEU A 534 -7.69 -10.18 -6.43
CA LEU A 534 -8.73 -9.49 -7.17
C LEU A 534 -8.19 -8.89 -8.47
N SER A 535 -7.66 -9.69 -9.32
CA SER A 535 -7.86 -9.39 -10.72
C SER A 535 -9.35 -9.65 -11.06
N LEU A 536 -10.22 -8.82 -10.52
CA LEU A 536 -11.61 -8.70 -10.96
C LEU A 536 -11.72 -8.16 -12.39
N ILE A 537 -10.61 -8.08 -13.05
CA ILE A 537 -10.37 -7.65 -14.41
C ILE A 537 -11.27 -8.37 -15.41
N HIS A 538 -11.60 -9.62 -15.14
CA HIS A 538 -12.52 -10.40 -15.96
C HIS A 538 -13.98 -10.25 -15.57
N ILE A 539 -14.26 -9.49 -14.53
CA ILE A 539 -15.61 -9.07 -14.24
C ILE A 539 -15.83 -7.78 -14.99
N SER A 540 -16.43 -7.90 -16.15
CA SER A 540 -16.98 -6.75 -16.83
C SER A 540 -18.00 -6.09 -15.89
N GLU A 541 -17.52 -5.16 -15.06
CA GLU A 541 -18.41 -4.22 -14.41
C GLU A 541 -19.10 -3.46 -15.51
N PRO A 542 -20.43 -3.55 -15.62
CA PRO A 542 -21.13 -2.65 -16.50
C PRO A 542 -20.89 -1.24 -15.97
N THR A 543 -20.21 -0.44 -16.75
CA THR A 543 -20.10 1.00 -16.54
C THR A 543 -21.43 1.59 -16.14
N ARG A 544 -21.53 2.13 -14.99
CA ARG A 544 -22.60 3.02 -14.54
C ARG A 544 -22.05 4.37 -14.13
#